data_377b07ed10ee3e70b427265b1ceb1dec
#
_entry.id   377b07ed10ee3e70b427265b1ceb1dec
#
_cell.length_a   1.000
_cell.length_b   1.000
_cell.length_c   1.000
_cell.angle_alpha   90.00
_cell.angle_beta   90.00
_cell.angle_gamma   90.00
#
_symmetry.space_group_name_H-M   'P 1'
#
loop_
_entity.id
_entity.type
_entity.pdbx_description
1 polymer ?
#
loop_
_entity_poly.entity_id
_entity_poly.type
_entity_poly.pdbx_seq_one_letter_code
_entity_poly.pdbx_strand_id
1 'polypeptide(L)'
;GETAGTGSVTSPAGALTSNTIVSTPGNFSVGTYTGTGSATTVGHGLGGAPELIFIKNRSSGSTGTSDWVVGTQYAIFEHDGSDPWTDYGHLDTTGNFADLNTKWNDTAPNANNFTIGTHNRVNKSSDNYVFYAFRSVPGVCKIGNYLGNHAGQPGPAAYINCGFTPRMVMVKNLTTSGDGWIVFDSARHPF
;
A
#
# COMPACT_ATOMS: atom_id res chain seq x y z
N GLY A 1 1.02 -1.93 28.12
CA GLY A 1 -0.24 -2.02 27.41
C GLY A 1 -0.41 -0.77 26.58
N GLU A 2 -0.33 -0.87 25.25
CA GLU A 2 -0.68 0.24 24.37
C GLU A 2 -2.17 0.47 24.50
N THR A 3 -2.57 1.65 24.91
CA THR A 3 -3.95 2.12 24.80
C THR A 3 -4.25 2.23 23.31
N ALA A 4 -5.22 1.45 22.85
CA ALA A 4 -5.76 1.62 21.50
C ALA A 4 -6.18 3.09 21.34
N GLY A 5 -5.49 3.83 20.51
CA GLY A 5 -5.82 5.22 20.23
C GLY A 5 -7.26 5.27 19.70
N THR A 6 -8.11 6.04 20.35
CA THR A 6 -9.44 6.37 19.83
C THR A 6 -9.23 7.24 18.59
N GLY A 7 -9.10 6.60 17.43
CA GLY A 7 -9.01 7.30 16.16
C GLY A 7 -10.29 8.07 15.89
N SER A 8 -10.20 9.37 15.73
CA SER A 8 -11.33 10.18 15.28
C SER A 8 -11.60 9.91 13.81
N VAL A 9 -12.86 9.68 13.46
CA VAL A 9 -13.26 9.63 12.04
C VAL A 9 -13.16 11.05 11.48
N THR A 10 -12.31 11.21 10.48
CA THR A 10 -12.13 12.51 9.79
C THR A 10 -12.47 12.36 8.31
N SER A 11 -12.76 13.48 7.65
CA SER A 11 -12.85 13.57 6.19
C SER A 11 -11.66 14.39 5.69
N PRO A 12 -10.52 13.74 5.41
CA PRO A 12 -9.33 14.45 4.95
C PRO A 12 -9.52 15.09 3.58
N ALA A 13 -8.69 16.09 3.27
CA ALA A 13 -8.76 16.83 2.02
C ALA A 13 -8.49 15.93 0.80
N GLY A 14 -9.51 15.75 -0.01
CA GLY A 14 -9.53 15.02 -1.29
C GLY A 14 -10.78 15.39 -2.05
N ALA A 15 -10.84 15.11 -3.35
CA ALA A 15 -12.04 15.38 -4.16
C ALA A 15 -13.19 14.45 -3.77
N LEU A 16 -12.89 13.21 -3.34
CA LEU A 16 -13.89 12.31 -2.78
C LEU A 16 -13.97 12.44 -1.26
N THR A 17 -15.19 12.43 -0.76
CA THR A 17 -15.42 12.27 0.68
C THR A 17 -14.92 10.90 1.12
N SER A 18 -14.00 10.88 2.07
CA SER A 18 -13.52 9.65 2.71
C SER A 18 -13.79 9.70 4.21
N ASN A 19 -14.24 8.58 4.77
CA ASN A 19 -14.30 8.40 6.22
C ASN A 19 -13.01 7.69 6.65
N THR A 20 -12.15 8.40 7.38
CA THR A 20 -10.79 7.93 7.67
C THR A 20 -10.52 7.93 9.16
N ILE A 21 -9.89 6.86 9.64
CA ILE A 21 -9.32 6.74 10.98
C ILE A 21 -7.81 6.71 10.83
N VAL A 22 -7.12 7.55 11.59
CA VAL A 22 -5.66 7.66 11.55
C VAL A 22 -5.08 7.26 12.89
N SER A 23 -4.02 6.44 12.88
CA SER A 23 -3.26 6.08 14.08
C SER A 23 -2.45 7.28 14.59
N THR A 24 -2.16 7.28 15.88
CA THR A 24 -1.11 8.13 16.44
C THR A 24 0.15 7.26 16.58
N PRO A 25 1.28 7.61 15.97
CA PRO A 25 1.73 8.92 15.47
C PRO A 25 1.52 9.19 13.95
N GLY A 26 0.51 8.63 13.29
CA GLY A 26 0.24 8.93 11.88
C GLY A 26 1.04 8.05 10.89
N ASN A 27 1.39 6.84 11.30
CA ASN A 27 2.04 5.83 10.46
C ASN A 27 1.06 4.98 9.65
N PHE A 28 -0.21 4.98 10.03
CA PHE A 28 -1.26 4.15 9.44
C PHE A 28 -2.59 4.91 9.39
N SER A 29 -3.31 4.78 8.30
CA SER A 29 -4.71 5.17 8.20
C SER A 29 -5.53 4.11 7.47
N VAL A 30 -6.78 4.00 7.85
CA VAL A 30 -7.79 3.19 7.16
C VAL A 30 -8.98 4.07 6.85
N GLY A 31 -9.49 3.98 5.63
CA GLY A 31 -10.63 4.78 5.22
C GLY A 31 -11.48 4.10 4.15
N THR A 32 -12.64 4.68 3.89
CA THR A 32 -13.58 4.21 2.88
C THR A 32 -13.98 5.34 1.95
N TYR A 33 -14.25 5.00 0.69
CA TYR A 33 -14.78 5.95 -0.29
C TYR A 33 -15.72 5.23 -1.27
N THR A 34 -16.50 5.99 -2.02
CA THR A 34 -17.34 5.49 -3.13
C THR A 34 -16.71 5.91 -4.45
N GLY A 35 -16.52 4.96 -5.35
CA GLY A 35 -15.92 5.19 -6.66
C GLY A 35 -16.81 6.02 -7.59
N THR A 36 -16.19 6.74 -8.51
CA THR A 36 -16.85 7.63 -9.49
C THR A 36 -16.70 7.16 -10.93
N GLY A 37 -15.75 6.27 -11.22
CA GLY A 37 -15.38 5.86 -12.57
C GLY A 37 -14.48 6.85 -13.32
N SER A 38 -14.17 8.00 -12.72
CA SER A 38 -13.30 9.03 -13.29
C SER A 38 -12.11 9.28 -12.36
N ALA A 39 -10.93 9.56 -12.93
CA ALA A 39 -9.74 9.85 -12.13
C ALA A 39 -9.99 10.96 -11.11
N THR A 40 -9.61 10.74 -9.86
CA THR A 40 -9.91 11.65 -8.75
C THR A 40 -8.96 11.42 -7.57
N THR A 41 -9.09 12.19 -6.50
CA THR A 41 -8.26 12.09 -5.30
C THR A 41 -9.05 11.67 -4.06
N VAL A 42 -8.40 10.88 -3.20
CA VAL A 42 -8.94 10.38 -1.92
C VAL A 42 -8.04 10.86 -0.79
N GLY A 43 -8.62 11.51 0.21
CA GLY A 43 -7.89 11.96 1.40
C GLY A 43 -7.54 10.80 2.33
N HIS A 44 -6.32 10.79 2.89
CA HIS A 44 -5.85 9.71 3.78
C HIS A 44 -5.53 10.15 5.21
N GLY A 45 -5.36 11.45 5.47
CA GLY A 45 -5.21 12.01 6.80
C GLY A 45 -3.88 11.74 7.53
N LEU A 46 -2.87 11.14 6.90
CA LEU A 46 -1.60 10.76 7.56
C LEU A 46 -0.69 11.95 7.91
N GLY A 47 -0.95 13.14 7.35
CA GLY A 47 -0.08 14.31 7.53
C GLY A 47 1.30 14.21 6.84
N GLY A 48 1.49 13.22 5.99
CA GLY A 48 2.66 13.00 5.14
C GLY A 48 2.33 11.99 4.05
N ALA A 49 3.04 11.99 2.93
CA ALA A 49 2.77 11.10 1.81
C ALA A 49 2.86 9.62 2.25
N PRO A 50 1.85 8.78 1.94
CA PRO A 50 1.94 7.35 2.15
C PRO A 50 2.98 6.72 1.22
N GLU A 51 3.68 5.72 1.73
CA GLU A 51 4.70 4.95 1.00
C GLU A 51 4.17 3.61 0.51
N LEU A 52 3.04 3.16 1.08
CA LEU A 52 2.36 1.91 0.75
C LEU A 52 0.87 2.09 0.92
N ILE A 53 0.10 1.69 -0.09
CA ILE A 53 -1.37 1.75 -0.07
C ILE A 53 -1.94 0.41 -0.51
N PHE A 54 -2.93 -0.10 0.22
CA PHE A 54 -3.77 -1.21 -0.19
C PHE A 54 -5.19 -0.70 -0.45
N ILE A 55 -5.82 -1.15 -1.53
CA ILE A 55 -7.22 -0.84 -1.85
C ILE A 55 -7.98 -2.14 -2.12
N LYS A 56 -9.19 -2.22 -1.57
CA LYS A 56 -10.13 -3.33 -1.83
C LYS A 56 -11.51 -2.80 -2.19
N ASN A 57 -12.05 -3.30 -3.31
CA ASN A 57 -13.47 -3.15 -3.62
C ASN A 57 -14.30 -3.99 -2.63
N ARG A 58 -15.28 -3.38 -1.98
CA ARG A 58 -16.18 -4.02 -1.00
C ARG A 58 -17.55 -4.34 -1.59
N SER A 59 -17.86 -3.80 -2.76
CA SER A 59 -19.10 -4.08 -3.47
C SER A 59 -18.91 -5.39 -4.23
N SER A 60 -19.73 -6.38 -3.93
CA SER A 60 -19.56 -7.75 -4.41
C SER A 60 -19.96 -7.94 -5.88
N GLY A 61 -19.37 -8.94 -6.53
CA GLY A 61 -19.96 -9.67 -7.64
C GLY A 61 -19.48 -9.32 -9.04
N SER A 62 -18.55 -8.41 -9.24
CA SER A 62 -17.99 -8.17 -10.58
C SER A 62 -16.69 -8.94 -10.78
N THR A 63 -16.66 -9.82 -11.77
CA THR A 63 -15.42 -10.48 -12.24
C THR A 63 -14.36 -9.42 -12.51
N GLY A 64 -13.17 -9.57 -11.93
CA GLY A 64 -12.06 -8.65 -12.14
C GLY A 64 -12.02 -7.41 -11.21
N THR A 65 -12.89 -7.35 -10.16
CA THR A 65 -12.87 -6.26 -9.17
C THR A 65 -12.46 -6.73 -7.77
N SER A 66 -12.27 -8.03 -7.57
CA SER A 66 -12.12 -8.64 -6.25
C SER A 66 -10.71 -8.67 -5.68
N ASP A 67 -9.67 -8.40 -6.49
CA ASP A 67 -8.31 -8.47 -6.00
C ASP A 67 -7.96 -7.20 -5.18
N TRP A 68 -7.11 -7.38 -4.18
CA TRP A 68 -6.50 -6.27 -3.46
C TRP A 68 -5.45 -5.59 -4.34
N VAL A 69 -5.59 -4.30 -4.57
CA VAL A 69 -4.60 -3.51 -5.32
C VAL A 69 -3.59 -2.93 -4.34
N VAL A 70 -2.32 -3.03 -4.70
CA VAL A 70 -1.19 -2.50 -3.92
C VAL A 70 -0.46 -1.46 -4.76
N GLY A 71 -0.20 -0.29 -4.17
CA GLY A 71 0.71 0.72 -4.68
C GLY A 71 1.79 1.03 -3.66
N THR A 72 3.02 1.25 -4.13
CA THR A 72 4.14 1.62 -3.27
C THR A 72 5.13 2.50 -4.01
N GLN A 73 5.76 3.43 -3.31
CA GLN A 73 6.84 4.26 -3.86
C GLN A 73 8.13 3.48 -4.20
N TYR A 74 8.15 2.18 -3.91
CA TYR A 74 9.33 1.34 -4.13
C TYR A 74 9.20 0.40 -5.34
N ALA A 75 8.12 0.49 -6.10
CA ALA A 75 7.89 -0.32 -7.31
C ALA A 75 8.61 0.22 -8.57
N ILE A 76 9.71 0.92 -8.39
CA ILE A 76 10.47 1.61 -9.45
C ILE A 76 11.30 0.71 -10.37
N PHE A 77 11.33 -0.60 -10.13
CA PHE A 77 12.28 -1.49 -10.80
C PHE A 77 11.71 -2.26 -12.00
N GLU A 78 10.41 -2.17 -12.24
CA GLU A 78 9.78 -3.13 -13.14
C GLU A 78 9.73 -2.70 -14.60
N HIS A 79 9.54 -1.44 -14.91
CA HIS A 79 9.24 -1.08 -16.30
C HIS A 79 10.15 -0.04 -16.93
N ASP A 80 10.32 1.11 -16.33
CA ASP A 80 11.11 2.21 -16.89
C ASP A 80 12.01 2.93 -15.88
N GLY A 81 11.92 2.55 -14.61
CA GLY A 81 12.76 3.07 -13.53
C GLY A 81 12.45 4.51 -13.11
N SER A 82 11.39 5.12 -13.61
CA SER A 82 11.19 6.55 -13.49
C SER A 82 10.09 6.97 -12.50
N ASP A 83 9.03 6.21 -12.31
CA ASP A 83 7.91 6.63 -11.46
C ASP A 83 7.27 5.48 -10.66
N PRO A 84 7.38 5.47 -9.34
CA PRO A 84 6.90 4.38 -8.50
C PRO A 84 5.38 4.21 -8.47
N TRP A 85 4.61 5.22 -8.86
CA TRP A 85 3.15 5.20 -8.82
C TRP A 85 2.50 4.96 -10.19
N THR A 86 3.27 4.53 -11.17
CA THR A 86 2.79 3.94 -12.43
C THR A 86 2.45 2.47 -12.21
N ASP A 87 3.18 1.80 -11.33
CA ASP A 87 3.08 0.38 -11.07
C ASP A 87 2.06 0.00 -10.00
N TYR A 88 1.49 -1.18 -10.13
CA TYR A 88 0.62 -1.80 -9.14
C TYR A 88 0.93 -3.28 -8.96
N GLY A 89 0.62 -3.78 -7.79
CA GLY A 89 0.62 -5.21 -7.48
C GLY A 89 -0.70 -5.65 -6.87
N HIS A 90 -0.74 -6.92 -6.46
CA HIS A 90 -1.86 -7.50 -5.74
C HIS A 90 -1.38 -8.10 -4.42
N LEU A 91 -2.22 -8.00 -3.37
CA LEU A 91 -1.92 -8.61 -2.08
C LEU A 91 -2.28 -10.10 -2.06
N ASP A 92 -3.23 -10.51 -2.86
CA ASP A 92 -3.87 -11.82 -2.88
C ASP A 92 -3.48 -12.69 -4.09
N THR A 93 -2.44 -12.30 -4.83
CA THR A 93 -1.90 -13.07 -5.96
C THR A 93 -0.38 -13.20 -5.87
N THR A 94 0.18 -14.08 -6.68
CA THR A 94 1.63 -14.31 -6.80
C THR A 94 2.26 -13.51 -7.94
N GLY A 95 1.50 -12.67 -8.65
CA GLY A 95 2.02 -11.82 -9.72
C GLY A 95 3.07 -10.82 -9.22
N ASN A 96 4.01 -10.46 -10.09
CA ASN A 96 4.88 -9.31 -9.90
C ASN A 96 4.10 -7.99 -10.03
N PHE A 97 4.76 -6.88 -9.78
CA PHE A 97 4.19 -5.57 -10.09
C PHE A 97 4.16 -5.33 -11.60
N ALA A 98 3.22 -4.53 -12.05
CA ALA A 98 3.03 -4.23 -13.48
C ALA A 98 2.58 -2.78 -13.65
N ASP A 99 2.98 -2.17 -14.76
CA ASP A 99 2.56 -0.83 -15.12
C ASP A 99 1.09 -0.81 -15.61
N LEU A 100 0.31 0.11 -15.07
CA LEU A 100 -1.02 0.43 -15.59
C LEU A 100 -1.51 1.77 -15.03
N ASN A 101 -1.44 2.81 -15.81
CA ASN A 101 -1.83 4.19 -15.44
C ASN A 101 -3.25 4.32 -14.89
N THR A 102 -4.17 3.44 -15.26
CA THR A 102 -5.56 3.49 -14.79
C THR A 102 -5.74 3.12 -13.31
N LYS A 103 -4.68 2.69 -12.61
CA LYS A 103 -4.72 2.42 -11.16
C LYS A 103 -4.50 3.70 -10.34
N TRP A 104 -3.34 4.32 -10.48
CA TRP A 104 -2.89 5.47 -9.70
C TRP A 104 -2.86 6.77 -10.49
N ASN A 105 -3.25 6.70 -11.80
CA ASN A 105 -3.21 7.82 -12.75
C ASN A 105 -1.81 8.46 -12.84
N ASP A 106 -0.77 7.62 -12.77
CA ASP A 106 0.65 8.00 -12.80
C ASP A 106 0.96 9.20 -11.89
N THR A 107 0.34 9.21 -10.72
CA THR A 107 0.41 10.35 -9.82
C THR A 107 0.79 9.90 -8.42
N ALA A 108 1.96 10.33 -7.97
CA ALA A 108 2.43 10.07 -6.61
C ALA A 108 1.50 10.70 -5.55
N PRO A 109 1.23 10.02 -4.43
CA PRO A 109 0.55 10.59 -3.29
C PRO A 109 1.31 11.79 -2.72
N ASN A 110 0.56 12.70 -2.11
CA ASN A 110 1.11 13.82 -1.37
C ASN A 110 0.73 13.74 0.12
N ALA A 111 1.01 14.78 0.90
CA ALA A 111 0.72 14.79 2.33
C ALA A 111 -0.77 14.71 2.68
N ASN A 112 -1.68 14.98 1.74
CA ASN A 112 -3.11 15.10 1.99
C ASN A 112 -3.93 13.97 1.35
N ASN A 113 -3.56 13.56 0.12
CA ASN A 113 -4.35 12.64 -0.68
C ASN A 113 -3.49 11.76 -1.59
N PHE A 114 -4.11 10.69 -2.09
CA PHE A 114 -3.61 9.87 -3.19
C PHE A 114 -4.60 9.91 -4.35
N THR A 115 -4.09 9.69 -5.55
CA THR A 115 -4.91 9.67 -6.78
C THR A 115 -5.34 8.24 -7.09
N ILE A 116 -6.57 8.07 -7.56
CA ILE A 116 -7.10 6.84 -8.15
C ILE A 116 -7.50 7.11 -9.59
N GLY A 117 -7.12 6.20 -10.48
CA GLY A 117 -7.46 6.26 -11.89
C GLY A 117 -8.88 5.78 -12.19
N THR A 118 -9.08 5.22 -13.37
CA THR A 118 -10.41 4.81 -13.85
C THR A 118 -10.68 3.30 -13.72
N HIS A 119 -9.71 2.53 -13.26
CA HIS A 119 -9.81 1.08 -13.22
C HIS A 119 -10.84 0.60 -12.17
N ASN A 120 -11.68 -0.38 -12.53
CA ASN A 120 -12.76 -0.91 -11.68
C ASN A 120 -12.29 -1.49 -10.33
N ARG A 121 -11.03 -1.95 -10.21
CA ARG A 121 -10.49 -2.45 -8.92
C ARG A 121 -10.27 -1.33 -7.90
N VAL A 122 -10.16 -0.09 -8.34
CA VAL A 122 -9.91 1.07 -7.47
C VAL A 122 -11.00 2.13 -7.55
N ASN A 123 -11.77 2.22 -8.65
CA ASN A 123 -12.68 3.37 -8.86
C ASN A 123 -13.88 3.08 -9.79
N LYS A 124 -14.52 1.91 -9.70
CA LYS A 124 -15.77 1.68 -10.42
C LYS A 124 -16.87 2.55 -9.85
N SER A 125 -17.63 3.21 -10.72
CA SER A 125 -18.73 4.09 -10.32
C SER A 125 -19.74 3.39 -9.38
N SER A 126 -20.07 4.04 -8.28
CA SER A 126 -21.01 3.61 -7.24
C SER A 126 -20.56 2.41 -6.39
N ASP A 127 -19.41 1.81 -6.64
CA ASP A 127 -18.86 0.76 -5.79
C ASP A 127 -18.18 1.37 -4.55
N ASN A 128 -18.24 0.64 -3.44
CA ASN A 128 -17.63 1.04 -2.16
C ASN A 128 -16.25 0.37 -2.00
N TYR A 129 -15.29 1.14 -1.53
CA TYR A 129 -13.91 0.74 -1.32
C TYR A 129 -13.47 0.94 0.11
N VAL A 130 -12.49 0.15 0.53
CA VAL A 130 -11.66 0.40 1.71
C VAL A 130 -10.22 0.55 1.26
N PHE A 131 -9.51 1.49 1.87
CA PHE A 131 -8.06 1.61 1.71
C PHE A 131 -7.35 1.52 3.06
N TYR A 132 -6.10 1.10 2.99
CA TYR A 132 -5.13 1.10 4.08
C TYR A 132 -3.89 1.81 3.57
N ALA A 133 -3.49 2.88 4.23
CA ALA A 133 -2.33 3.67 3.84
C ALA A 133 -1.30 3.68 4.97
N PHE A 134 -0.03 3.53 4.61
CA PHE A 134 1.08 3.39 5.55
C PHE A 134 2.19 4.38 5.20
N ARG A 135 2.85 4.88 6.24
CA ARG A 135 4.00 5.76 6.15
C ARG A 135 5.05 5.36 7.18
N SER A 136 6.33 5.46 6.80
CA SER A 136 7.43 5.25 7.74
C SER A 136 7.41 6.29 8.86
N VAL A 137 7.54 5.81 10.10
CA VAL A 137 7.72 6.63 11.30
C VAL A 137 8.83 6.00 12.13
N PRO A 138 9.88 6.75 12.49
CA PRO A 138 11.02 6.21 13.25
C PRO A 138 10.58 5.46 14.51
N GLY A 139 11.13 4.28 14.71
CA GLY A 139 10.83 3.44 15.86
C GLY A 139 9.48 2.69 15.83
N VAL A 140 8.63 2.92 14.83
CA VAL A 140 7.26 2.37 14.77
C VAL A 140 7.01 1.55 13.51
N CYS A 141 7.27 2.14 12.35
CA CYS A 141 7.01 1.53 11.06
C CYS A 141 8.11 1.91 10.05
N LYS A 142 8.56 0.96 9.27
CA LYS A 142 9.50 1.19 8.18
C LYS A 142 9.00 0.50 6.92
N ILE A 143 8.86 1.25 5.85
CA ILE A 143 8.59 0.76 4.51
C ILE A 143 9.85 1.01 3.69
N GLY A 144 10.21 0.09 2.82
CA GLY A 144 11.42 0.20 2.02
C GLY A 144 11.58 -0.97 1.06
N ASN A 145 12.64 -0.93 0.28
CA ASN A 145 13.05 -2.02 -0.59
C ASN A 145 14.48 -2.45 -0.29
N TYR A 146 14.84 -3.60 -0.80
CA TYR A 146 16.22 -4.11 -0.78
C TYR A 146 16.45 -5.01 -1.99
N LEU A 147 17.70 -5.14 -2.38
CA LEU A 147 18.10 -6.13 -3.37
C LEU A 147 18.32 -7.47 -2.68
N GLY A 148 17.58 -8.49 -3.11
CA GLY A 148 17.81 -9.86 -2.66
C GLY A 148 19.14 -10.39 -3.15
N ASN A 149 19.84 -11.14 -2.30
CA ASN A 149 20.98 -11.96 -2.72
C ASN A 149 20.48 -13.38 -2.99
N HIS A 150 20.44 -13.76 -4.26
CA HIS A 150 19.97 -15.06 -4.68
C HIS A 150 20.80 -16.21 -4.05
N ALA A 151 20.13 -17.30 -3.66
CA ALA A 151 20.79 -18.51 -3.19
C ALA A 151 21.80 -19.01 -4.23
N GLY A 152 23.07 -19.13 -3.83
CA GLY A 152 24.19 -19.50 -4.72
C GLY A 152 25.10 -18.35 -5.13
N GLN A 153 24.79 -17.10 -4.80
CA GLN A 153 25.73 -16.00 -4.90
C GLN A 153 26.57 -15.91 -3.62
N PRO A 154 27.92 -15.86 -3.73
CA PRO A 154 28.75 -15.67 -2.55
C PRO A 154 28.54 -14.25 -1.99
N GLY A 155 27.93 -14.17 -0.83
CA GLY A 155 27.69 -12.90 -0.14
C GLY A 155 26.99 -13.11 1.20
N PRO A 156 27.13 -12.18 2.16
CA PRO A 156 26.41 -12.26 3.42
C PRO A 156 24.88 -12.16 3.16
N ALA A 157 24.08 -12.76 4.04
CA ALA A 157 22.64 -12.59 4.02
C ALA A 157 22.25 -11.10 3.99
N ALA A 158 21.21 -10.75 3.26
CA ALA A 158 20.75 -9.38 3.22
C ALA A 158 20.36 -8.92 4.62
N TYR A 159 21.03 -7.90 5.13
CA TYR A 159 20.72 -7.28 6.42
C TYR A 159 19.95 -5.98 6.19
N ILE A 160 18.75 -5.90 6.75
CA ILE A 160 17.88 -4.74 6.58
C ILE A 160 17.74 -4.02 7.93
N ASN A 161 18.28 -2.81 8.00
CA ASN A 161 18.18 -1.99 9.19
C ASN A 161 16.84 -1.22 9.19
N CYS A 162 15.92 -1.64 10.05
CA CYS A 162 14.64 -0.94 10.24
C CYS A 162 14.74 0.24 11.22
N GLY A 163 15.84 0.36 11.97
CA GLY A 163 16.00 1.34 13.04
C GLY A 163 15.27 0.98 14.34
N PHE A 164 14.68 -0.20 14.41
CA PHE A 164 14.00 -0.76 15.59
C PHE A 164 13.86 -2.29 15.43
N THR A 165 13.51 -2.99 16.49
CA THR A 165 13.18 -4.43 16.42
C THR A 165 11.76 -4.62 15.93
N PRO A 166 11.55 -5.13 14.70
CA PRO A 166 10.21 -5.30 14.16
C PRO A 166 9.49 -6.46 14.87
N ARG A 167 8.20 -6.30 15.15
CA ARG A 167 7.30 -7.37 15.62
C ARG A 167 6.61 -8.09 14.47
N MET A 168 6.51 -7.44 13.33
CA MET A 168 5.97 -8.01 12.09
C MET A 168 6.82 -7.51 10.91
N VAL A 169 7.11 -8.41 9.99
CA VAL A 169 7.77 -8.10 8.72
C VAL A 169 6.95 -8.70 7.59
N MET A 170 6.72 -7.92 6.56
CA MET A 170 6.00 -8.30 5.36
C MET A 170 6.88 -8.05 4.15
N VAL A 171 7.08 -9.06 3.32
CA VAL A 171 8.01 -9.02 2.19
C VAL A 171 7.32 -9.48 0.91
N LYS A 172 7.60 -8.82 -0.19
CA LYS A 172 7.14 -9.20 -1.54
C LYS A 172 8.29 -9.06 -2.52
N ASN A 173 8.45 -10.09 -3.36
CA ASN A 173 9.26 -9.98 -4.57
C ASN A 173 8.49 -9.14 -5.60
N LEU A 174 9.06 -8.01 -6.00
CA LEU A 174 8.40 -7.08 -6.93
C LEU A 174 8.66 -7.46 -8.40
N THR A 175 9.78 -8.16 -8.68
CA THR A 175 10.33 -8.34 -10.02
C THR A 175 9.96 -9.68 -10.67
N THR A 176 9.70 -10.69 -9.86
CA THR A 176 9.45 -12.06 -10.36
C THR A 176 8.07 -12.52 -9.93
N SER A 177 7.31 -13.08 -10.87
CA SER A 177 6.04 -13.74 -10.58
C SER A 177 6.26 -15.12 -9.95
N GLY A 178 5.24 -15.61 -9.24
CA GLY A 178 5.26 -16.92 -8.60
C GLY A 178 5.38 -16.85 -7.09
N ASP A 179 5.93 -15.76 -6.53
CA ASP A 179 6.10 -15.58 -5.10
C ASP A 179 4.93 -14.79 -4.50
N GLY A 180 4.28 -15.34 -3.47
CA GLY A 180 3.29 -14.62 -2.67
C GLY A 180 3.93 -13.60 -1.72
N TRP A 181 3.11 -12.88 -0.98
CA TRP A 181 3.55 -12.09 0.16
C TRP A 181 3.94 -13.02 1.31
N ILE A 182 5.08 -12.76 1.90
CA ILE A 182 5.58 -13.50 3.06
C ILE A 182 5.44 -12.61 4.29
N VAL A 183 4.83 -13.14 5.35
CA VAL A 183 4.63 -12.42 6.60
C VAL A 183 5.26 -13.21 7.74
N PHE A 184 6.14 -12.56 8.49
CA PHE A 184 6.73 -13.05 9.72
C PHE A 184 6.26 -12.19 10.89
N ASP A 185 5.97 -12.78 12.01
CA ASP A 185 5.70 -12.06 13.26
C ASP A 185 6.30 -12.75 14.47
N SER A 186 6.57 -11.99 15.52
CA SER A 186 7.22 -12.47 16.74
C SER A 186 6.36 -13.41 17.58
N ALA A 187 5.06 -13.55 17.28
CA ALA A 187 4.17 -14.46 18.01
C ALA A 187 4.20 -15.87 17.41
N ARG A 188 4.24 -15.97 16.07
CA ARG A 188 4.27 -17.26 15.35
C ARG A 188 5.69 -17.77 15.09
N HIS A 189 6.64 -16.85 14.95
CA HIS A 189 8.06 -17.14 14.72
C HIS A 189 8.89 -16.30 15.71
N PRO A 190 9.01 -16.73 16.99
CA PRO A 190 9.88 -16.04 17.93
C PRO A 190 11.34 -16.14 17.44
N PHE A 191 12.01 -15.01 17.42
CA PHE A 191 13.42 -14.85 16.99
C PHE A 191 14.36 -15.35 18.06
#